data_be5a2365dad447dca72cfcc2df914ea4
#
_entry.id   be5a2365dad447dca72cfcc2df914ea4
#
_cell.length_a   1.000
_cell.length_b   1.000
_cell.length_c   1.000
_cell.angle_alpha   90.00
_cell.angle_beta   90.00
_cell.angle_gamma   90.00
#
_symmetry.space_group_name_H-M   'P 1'
#
loop_
_entity.id
_entity.type
_entity.pdbx_description
1 polymer ?
#
loop_
_entity_poly.entity_id
_entity_poly.type
_entity_poly.pdbx_seq_one_letter_code
_entity_poly.pdbx_strand_id
1 'polypeptide(L)'
;MAHHGCMRCATRVTRMWVAVVGLHACETEVPGPPAAAPDPGPAEAASPVDEVTPAPKPAVAEARVPIGYRVAKPATVVHVQPHRRRGRRGRIEGGHPFAIYGFHAGPDCEGEGWAAVDQAGFACLEHAVVSPGPASVQPTLLAGQDVPYIYARPKVLDRRTEAIASVPRYRDRLAHARGEPPIDTLAPDRQYTFVQSKLRAGGLILIDEDDRAVPARDMKIAKPSRFAGRDLARAPVPAGMHAAWSVSHPATLRERADADAKPVHYIRYHAALDLDPAPITVGEATWYAVPDGGGPGVAAYVASADVNHWIPGAAPEVGADEIWLDVELGQQTLGVMRGPAAIFVTLVSSGAGGFATPTGLFRIYEKLAVSTMKSSPSSEDPYFVEGVPWIQYFHRRYAFHASYWHDDFGKRRSHGCVNLAPKDAAYVFGLTRPIVPPGWNALYEHAGAAGTLVRVRRGTEAVPDLRLPLGVIESEEAPGDKASDAESPPANTVAGP
;
A
#
# COMPACT_ATOMS: atom_id res chain seq x y z
N MET A 1 -40.71 -42.58 31.02
CA MET A 1 -40.06 -43.83 30.60
C MET A 1 -38.67 -43.40 30.11
N ALA A 2 -37.65 -43.24 30.90
CA ALA A 2 -36.75 -44.15 31.62
C ALA A 2 -35.96 -45.09 30.65
N HIS A 3 -34.69 -44.86 30.56
CA HIS A 3 -33.50 -45.71 30.83
C HIS A 3 -32.25 -45.13 30.15
N HIS A 4 -31.26 -44.60 30.82
CA HIS A 4 -30.19 -45.18 31.65
C HIS A 4 -29.28 -46.18 30.95
N GLY A 5 -27.98 -45.93 31.05
CA GLY A 5 -26.82 -46.83 30.81
C GLY A 5 -25.54 -46.08 30.46
N CYS A 6 -24.71 -45.72 31.20
CA CYS A 6 -23.71 -45.96 32.24
C CYS A 6 -22.61 -46.98 31.87
N MET A 7 -21.34 -46.47 31.94
CA MET A 7 -20.08 -47.12 32.29
C MET A 7 -19.42 -48.22 31.39
N ARG A 8 -18.14 -48.02 31.06
CA ARG A 8 -17.04 -48.67 31.80
C ARG A 8 -15.65 -48.21 31.41
N CYS A 9 -14.91 -47.87 32.42
CA CYS A 9 -13.45 -47.74 32.55
C CYS A 9 -12.75 -49.11 32.25
N ALA A 10 -11.57 -49.05 31.67
CA ALA A 10 -10.59 -50.17 31.78
C ALA A 10 -9.16 -49.61 31.80
N THR A 11 -8.62 -49.52 32.95
CA THR A 11 -7.22 -49.48 33.33
C THR A 11 -6.47 -50.72 32.91
N ARG A 12 -5.26 -50.64 32.37
CA ARG A 12 -4.23 -51.70 32.50
C ARG A 12 -2.84 -51.12 32.74
N VAL A 13 -2.27 -51.64 33.78
CA VAL A 13 -1.04 -51.40 34.48
C VAL A 13 0.12 -52.27 33.91
N THR A 14 1.33 -51.68 33.91
CA THR A 14 2.65 -52.26 34.23
C THR A 14 3.32 -53.25 33.25
N ARG A 15 4.54 -52.91 32.86
CA ARG A 15 5.73 -53.70 33.27
C ARG A 15 7.03 -52.91 33.06
N MET A 16 7.73 -52.78 34.18
CA MET A 16 9.08 -52.30 34.41
C MET A 16 10.08 -53.41 33.95
N TRP A 17 11.13 -53.01 33.20
CA TRP A 17 12.37 -53.80 33.10
C TRP A 17 13.55 -52.92 33.48
N VAL A 18 14.20 -53.36 34.56
CA VAL A 18 15.50 -52.89 35.04
C VAL A 18 16.54 -53.73 34.31
N ALA A 19 17.53 -53.08 33.73
CA ALA A 19 18.79 -53.72 33.34
C ALA A 19 19.94 -52.87 33.86
N VAL A 20 20.61 -53.42 34.86
CA VAL A 20 21.92 -53.02 35.38
C VAL A 20 22.96 -53.64 34.45
N VAL A 21 23.95 -52.84 34.00
CA VAL A 21 25.32 -53.32 33.78
C VAL A 21 26.28 -52.18 33.47
N GLY A 22 27.35 -52.05 34.25
CA GLY A 22 28.71 -51.92 33.78
C GLY A 22 29.32 -50.49 33.87
N LEU A 23 29.88 -50.15 35.03
CA LEU A 23 30.91 -49.14 35.15
C LEU A 23 32.18 -49.57 34.43
N HIS A 24 32.60 -48.84 33.40
CA HIS A 24 34.00 -48.82 32.97
C HIS A 24 34.50 -47.39 33.18
N ALA A 25 35.47 -47.24 34.07
CA ALA A 25 36.23 -46.03 34.25
C ALA A 25 37.12 -45.80 33.02
N CYS A 26 36.98 -44.67 32.37
CA CYS A 26 37.97 -44.15 31.45
C CYS A 26 38.56 -42.88 32.08
N GLU A 27 39.85 -42.95 32.39
CA GLU A 27 40.65 -41.81 32.79
C GLU A 27 40.67 -40.76 31.70
N THR A 28 40.23 -39.58 32.00
CA THR A 28 40.38 -38.43 31.11
C THR A 28 41.62 -37.66 31.48
N GLU A 29 42.64 -37.69 30.63
CA GLU A 29 43.76 -36.76 30.66
C GLU A 29 43.25 -35.33 30.52
N VAL A 30 43.69 -34.46 31.43
CA VAL A 30 43.44 -33.01 31.45
C VAL A 30 44.44 -32.37 30.48
N PRO A 31 44.01 -31.67 29.40
CA PRO A 31 44.95 -30.90 28.58
C PRO A 31 45.48 -29.70 29.33
N GLY A 32 46.80 -29.51 29.29
CA GLY A 32 47.50 -28.35 29.85
C GLY A 32 47.08 -27.02 29.15
N PRO A 33 47.38 -25.86 29.80
CA PRO A 33 46.97 -24.56 29.27
C PRO A 33 47.66 -24.25 27.92
N PRO A 34 46.97 -23.57 26.98
CA PRO A 34 47.56 -23.19 25.70
C PRO A 34 48.67 -22.15 25.90
N ALA A 35 49.72 -22.28 25.09
CA ALA A 35 50.88 -21.37 25.03
C ALA A 35 50.42 -19.94 24.72
N ALA A 36 51.05 -18.97 25.35
CA ALA A 36 50.82 -17.55 25.14
C ALA A 36 51.09 -17.14 23.68
N ALA A 37 50.17 -16.34 23.13
CA ALA A 37 50.31 -15.74 21.79
C ALA A 37 51.43 -14.71 21.82
N PRO A 38 52.17 -14.56 20.67
CA PRO A 38 53.24 -13.57 20.57
C PRO A 38 52.65 -12.14 20.57
N ASP A 39 53.44 -11.24 21.18
CA ASP A 39 53.17 -9.80 21.34
C ASP A 39 52.95 -9.13 19.98
N PRO A 40 51.89 -8.31 19.79
CA PRO A 40 51.72 -7.56 18.56
C PRO A 40 52.76 -6.44 18.49
N GLY A 41 53.55 -6.46 17.44
CA GLY A 41 54.54 -5.40 17.09
C GLY A 41 53.86 -4.03 16.96
N PRO A 42 54.62 -2.93 16.91
CA PRO A 42 54.10 -1.58 16.94
C PRO A 42 53.17 -1.32 15.75
N ALA A 43 52.00 -0.77 16.03
CA ALA A 43 51.00 -0.40 15.02
C ALA A 43 51.61 0.57 13.98
N GLU A 44 51.59 0.15 12.76
CA GLU A 44 51.90 0.99 11.58
C GLU A 44 50.81 2.09 11.50
N ALA A 45 51.28 3.36 11.41
CA ALA A 45 50.43 4.52 11.39
C ALA A 45 49.43 4.44 10.20
N ALA A 46 48.15 4.46 10.51
CA ALA A 46 47.09 4.51 9.51
C ALA A 46 47.28 5.74 8.61
N SER A 47 47.35 5.49 7.30
CA SER A 47 47.29 6.53 6.29
C SER A 47 46.02 7.35 6.40
N PRO A 48 46.04 8.66 6.11
CA PRO A 48 44.83 9.48 6.21
C PRO A 48 43.78 8.92 5.27
N VAL A 49 42.58 8.67 5.83
CA VAL A 49 41.36 8.28 5.08
C VAL A 49 41.10 9.39 4.08
N ASP A 50 41.15 9.09 2.79
CA ASP A 50 40.74 9.99 1.74
C ASP A 50 39.35 10.53 2.05
N GLU A 51 39.24 11.85 2.08
CA GLU A 51 38.00 12.59 2.26
C GLU A 51 37.01 12.15 1.18
N VAL A 52 36.00 11.38 1.57
CA VAL A 52 34.96 10.89 0.66
C VAL A 52 34.23 12.12 0.11
N THR A 53 34.61 12.51 -1.09
CA THR A 53 33.91 13.53 -1.86
C THR A 53 32.44 13.12 -1.94
N PRO A 54 31.48 13.96 -1.49
CA PRO A 54 30.08 13.63 -1.59
C PRO A 54 29.71 13.41 -3.04
N ALA A 55 29.08 12.26 -3.33
CA ALA A 55 28.60 11.91 -4.67
C ALA A 55 27.85 13.09 -5.28
N PRO A 56 28.04 13.41 -6.58
CA PRO A 56 27.33 14.49 -7.23
C PRO A 56 25.83 14.25 -7.09
N LYS A 57 25.12 15.24 -6.55
CA LYS A 57 23.64 15.26 -6.54
C LYS A 57 23.19 14.92 -7.97
N PRO A 58 22.23 13.97 -8.15
CA PRO A 58 21.68 13.70 -9.46
C PRO A 58 21.24 15.04 -10.07
N ALA A 59 21.62 15.29 -11.31
CA ALA A 59 21.28 16.51 -12.02
C ALA A 59 19.75 16.68 -11.94
N VAL A 60 19.32 17.59 -11.07
CA VAL A 60 17.93 18.03 -11.01
C VAL A 60 17.72 18.70 -12.36
N ALA A 61 16.93 18.08 -13.25
CA ALA A 61 16.48 18.74 -14.46
C ALA A 61 16.00 20.13 -14.02
N GLU A 62 16.55 21.19 -14.62
CA GLU A 62 16.23 22.58 -14.23
C GLU A 62 14.72 22.71 -14.11
N ALA A 63 14.26 23.06 -12.90
CA ALA A 63 12.85 23.18 -12.63
C ALA A 63 12.29 24.29 -13.54
N ARG A 64 11.56 23.90 -14.58
CA ARG A 64 10.89 24.88 -15.44
C ARG A 64 9.99 25.77 -14.59
N VAL A 65 10.12 27.07 -14.75
CA VAL A 65 9.24 28.02 -14.08
C VAL A 65 7.93 28.08 -14.89
N PRO A 66 6.77 27.83 -14.26
CA PRO A 66 5.49 28.00 -14.93
C PRO A 66 5.28 29.43 -15.40
N ILE A 67 4.76 29.64 -16.61
CA ILE A 67 4.34 30.96 -17.09
C ILE A 67 2.96 31.35 -16.57
N GLY A 68 2.24 30.43 -15.94
CA GLY A 68 0.94 30.62 -15.34
C GLY A 68 0.26 29.33 -14.93
N TYR A 69 -0.96 29.45 -14.44
CA TYR A 69 -1.79 28.33 -14.02
C TYR A 69 -3.17 28.42 -14.63
N ARG A 70 -3.79 27.26 -14.90
CA ARG A 70 -5.14 27.12 -15.41
C ARG A 70 -5.92 26.12 -14.55
N VAL A 71 -7.24 26.22 -14.58
CA VAL A 71 -8.18 25.23 -14.02
C VAL A 71 -8.96 24.65 -15.17
N ALA A 72 -8.89 23.34 -15.37
CA ALA A 72 -9.69 22.62 -16.35
C ALA A 72 -11.15 22.49 -15.89
N LYS A 73 -12.11 22.66 -16.80
CA LYS A 73 -13.55 22.47 -16.59
C LYS A 73 -14.20 21.95 -17.87
N PRO A 74 -14.44 20.68 -18.05
CA PRO A 74 -14.20 19.53 -17.16
C PRO A 74 -12.74 19.08 -17.09
N ALA A 75 -12.50 17.85 -16.58
CA ALA A 75 -11.18 17.21 -16.63
C ALA A 75 -10.66 17.17 -18.07
N THR A 76 -9.34 17.35 -18.25
CA THR A 76 -8.73 17.36 -19.58
C THR A 76 -7.66 16.29 -19.74
N VAL A 77 -7.60 15.69 -20.93
CA VAL A 77 -6.57 14.71 -21.29
C VAL A 77 -5.28 15.46 -21.65
N VAL A 78 -4.17 14.94 -21.15
CA VAL A 78 -2.84 15.38 -21.55
C VAL A 78 -2.30 14.43 -22.62
N HIS A 79 -1.82 14.99 -23.72
CA HIS A 79 -1.30 14.27 -24.86
C HIS A 79 0.22 14.40 -24.98
N VAL A 80 0.90 13.45 -25.64
CA VAL A 80 2.34 13.51 -25.90
C VAL A 80 2.73 14.54 -26.97
N GLN A 81 1.75 15.02 -27.74
CA GLN A 81 1.88 16.07 -28.75
C GLN A 81 0.66 16.99 -28.69
N PRO A 82 0.73 18.24 -29.18
CA PRO A 82 -0.41 19.16 -29.21
C PRO A 82 -1.44 18.73 -30.28
N HIS A 83 -2.08 17.58 -30.07
CA HIS A 83 -3.02 16.95 -30.99
C HIS A 83 -3.87 15.91 -30.26
N ARG A 84 -5.23 15.97 -30.35
CA ARG A 84 -6.16 15.08 -29.61
C ARG A 84 -6.06 13.59 -29.98
N ARG A 85 -5.55 13.26 -31.17
CA ARG A 85 -5.41 11.87 -31.67
C ARG A 85 -4.03 11.28 -31.44
N ARG A 86 -3.13 11.95 -30.73
CA ARG A 86 -1.78 11.48 -30.43
C ARG A 86 -1.67 11.04 -28.99
N GLY A 87 -0.98 9.95 -28.75
CA GLY A 87 -0.82 9.22 -27.49
C GLY A 87 -1.14 10.00 -26.22
N ARG A 88 -1.81 9.37 -25.28
CA ARG A 88 -2.17 9.97 -24.00
C ARG A 88 -0.95 9.96 -23.07
N ARG A 89 -0.71 11.07 -22.39
CA ARG A 89 0.34 11.23 -21.38
C ARG A 89 -0.22 11.19 -19.96
N GLY A 90 -1.48 11.58 -19.78
CA GLY A 90 -2.12 11.64 -18.46
C GLY A 90 -3.46 12.36 -18.50
N ARG A 91 -3.94 12.72 -17.30
CA ARG A 91 -5.19 13.45 -17.10
C ARG A 91 -5.05 14.47 -15.98
N ILE A 92 -5.56 15.66 -16.25
CA ILE A 92 -5.73 16.73 -15.26
C ILE A 92 -7.17 16.67 -14.79
N GLU A 93 -7.40 16.65 -13.47
CA GLU A 93 -8.73 16.60 -12.90
C GLU A 93 -9.45 17.94 -13.03
N GLY A 94 -10.77 17.90 -13.24
CA GLY A 94 -11.59 19.10 -13.31
C GLY A 94 -11.62 19.85 -11.97
N GLY A 95 -11.59 21.19 -12.04
CA GLY A 95 -11.61 22.03 -10.83
C GLY A 95 -10.26 22.23 -10.14
N HIS A 96 -9.21 21.50 -10.53
CA HIS A 96 -7.89 21.63 -9.94
C HIS A 96 -6.96 22.51 -10.78
N PRO A 97 -6.17 23.42 -10.15
CA PRO A 97 -5.15 24.18 -10.84
C PRO A 97 -4.03 23.27 -11.38
N PHE A 98 -3.52 23.59 -12.56
CA PHE A 98 -2.33 22.98 -13.15
C PHE A 98 -1.42 24.01 -13.78
N ALA A 99 -0.12 23.71 -13.84
CA ALA A 99 0.89 24.62 -14.39
C ALA A 99 0.91 24.56 -15.91
N ILE A 100 1.18 25.71 -16.54
CA ILE A 100 1.50 25.82 -17.96
C ILE A 100 2.89 26.40 -18.16
N TYR A 101 3.61 25.90 -19.17
CA TYR A 101 5.03 26.24 -19.43
C TYR A 101 5.26 26.88 -20.79
N GLY A 102 4.23 27.03 -21.60
CA GLY A 102 4.26 27.65 -22.91
C GLY A 102 3.04 27.31 -23.73
N PHE A 103 2.77 28.10 -24.77
CA PHE A 103 1.70 27.86 -25.71
C PHE A 103 2.25 27.24 -27.00
N HIS A 104 1.47 26.41 -27.64
CA HIS A 104 1.85 25.67 -28.84
C HIS A 104 0.73 25.72 -29.87
N ALA A 105 1.12 25.84 -31.15
CA ALA A 105 0.20 25.65 -32.24
C ALA A 105 -0.15 24.15 -32.39
N GLY A 106 -1.39 23.86 -32.71
CA GLY A 106 -1.85 22.48 -32.96
C GLY A 106 -3.31 22.49 -33.41
N PRO A 107 -3.75 21.45 -34.11
CA PRO A 107 -5.13 21.32 -34.55
C PRO A 107 -6.06 20.93 -33.40
N ASP A 108 -7.34 20.99 -33.65
CA ASP A 108 -8.40 20.41 -32.80
C ASP A 108 -8.45 20.97 -31.35
N CYS A 109 -8.05 22.26 -31.16
CA CYS A 109 -8.14 22.95 -29.87
C CYS A 109 -8.50 24.42 -30.11
N GLU A 110 -9.68 24.81 -29.66
CA GLU A 110 -10.18 26.20 -29.71
C GLU A 110 -9.73 27.02 -28.48
N GLY A 111 -10.15 28.28 -28.42
CA GLY A 111 -9.85 29.17 -27.32
C GLY A 111 -8.37 29.56 -27.21
N GLU A 112 -7.74 29.35 -26.05
CA GLU A 112 -6.32 29.66 -25.82
C GLU A 112 -5.37 28.68 -26.57
N GLY A 113 -5.89 27.61 -27.18
CA GLY A 113 -5.11 26.60 -27.89
C GLY A 113 -4.42 25.57 -26.98
N TRP A 114 -3.32 25.00 -27.46
CA TRP A 114 -2.54 24.00 -26.73
C TRP A 114 -1.52 24.65 -25.80
N ALA A 115 -1.33 24.07 -24.62
CA ALA A 115 -0.25 24.44 -23.71
C ALA A 115 0.61 23.25 -23.35
N ALA A 116 1.94 23.47 -23.24
CA ALA A 116 2.82 22.53 -22.57
C ALA A 116 2.52 22.55 -21.07
N VAL A 117 2.20 21.39 -20.51
CA VAL A 117 1.84 21.20 -19.09
C VAL A 117 2.83 20.29 -18.35
N ASP A 118 3.80 19.72 -19.07
CA ASP A 118 4.93 18.93 -18.62
C ASP A 118 6.03 18.96 -19.69
N GLN A 119 7.17 18.30 -19.46
CA GLN A 119 8.27 18.20 -20.43
C GLN A 119 7.85 17.57 -21.77
N ALA A 120 6.93 16.60 -21.70
CA ALA A 120 6.41 15.86 -22.85
C ALA A 120 4.87 15.75 -22.81
N GLY A 121 4.20 16.74 -22.25
CA GLY A 121 2.76 16.74 -22.08
C GLY A 121 2.11 18.03 -22.53
N PHE A 122 1.04 17.91 -23.34
CA PHE A 122 0.26 19.03 -23.89
C PHE A 122 -1.21 18.87 -23.53
N ALA A 123 -1.83 19.94 -23.04
CA ALA A 123 -3.26 20.01 -22.78
C ALA A 123 -3.92 21.07 -23.66
N CYS A 124 -5.11 20.75 -24.15
CA CYS A 124 -5.97 21.74 -24.82
C CYS A 124 -6.66 22.60 -23.76
N LEU A 125 -6.55 23.93 -23.90
CA LEU A 125 -7.09 24.91 -22.95
C LEU A 125 -8.48 25.41 -23.30
N GLU A 126 -9.17 24.80 -24.26
CA GLU A 126 -10.49 25.21 -24.76
C GLU A 126 -11.51 25.51 -23.64
N HIS A 127 -11.51 24.71 -22.58
CA HIS A 127 -12.40 24.84 -21.44
C HIS A 127 -11.67 25.18 -20.14
N ALA A 128 -10.44 25.67 -20.24
CA ALA A 128 -9.66 26.06 -19.07
C ALA A 128 -9.85 27.55 -18.76
N VAL A 129 -9.79 27.88 -17.47
CA VAL A 129 -9.85 29.27 -17.00
C VAL A 129 -8.57 29.61 -16.22
N VAL A 130 -8.19 30.90 -16.19
CA VAL A 130 -7.03 31.35 -15.44
C VAL A 130 -7.22 31.03 -13.95
N SER A 131 -6.20 30.43 -13.34
CA SER A 131 -6.16 30.18 -11.91
C SER A 131 -5.40 31.28 -11.18
N PRO A 132 -5.92 31.79 -10.05
CA PRO A 132 -5.21 32.77 -9.24
C PRO A 132 -4.07 32.17 -8.40
N GLY A 133 -3.99 30.85 -8.28
CA GLY A 133 -3.05 30.16 -7.41
C GLY A 133 -2.34 29.00 -8.07
N PRO A 134 -1.26 28.51 -7.44
CA PRO A 134 -0.48 27.39 -7.95
C PRO A 134 -1.24 26.07 -7.88
N ALA A 135 -0.75 25.12 -8.66
CA ALA A 135 -1.19 23.73 -8.61
C ALA A 135 -0.79 23.06 -7.28
N SER A 136 -1.64 22.20 -6.76
CA SER A 136 -1.37 21.38 -5.58
C SER A 136 -1.14 19.90 -5.96
N VAL A 137 -0.36 19.20 -5.13
CA VAL A 137 -0.17 17.76 -5.27
C VAL A 137 -1.50 17.05 -5.01
N GLN A 138 -1.84 16.09 -5.85
CA GLN A 138 -3.04 15.27 -5.71
C GLN A 138 -2.70 13.88 -5.10
N PRO A 139 -3.64 13.28 -4.35
CA PRO A 139 -4.89 13.90 -3.89
C PRO A 139 -4.65 14.88 -2.72
N THR A 140 -5.48 15.91 -2.64
CA THR A 140 -5.50 16.80 -1.47
C THR A 140 -6.07 16.07 -0.27
N LEU A 141 -5.33 16.01 0.83
CA LEU A 141 -5.77 15.34 2.04
C LEU A 141 -6.80 16.18 2.81
N LEU A 142 -7.74 15.50 3.46
CA LEU A 142 -8.57 16.15 4.47
C LEU A 142 -7.71 16.62 5.65
N ALA A 143 -8.04 17.79 6.19
CA ALA A 143 -7.30 18.37 7.30
C ALA A 143 -7.18 17.40 8.48
N GLY A 144 -5.94 17.11 8.90
CA GLY A 144 -5.64 16.19 9.99
C GLY A 144 -5.90 14.71 9.70
N GLN A 145 -6.09 14.33 8.42
CA GLN A 145 -6.27 12.95 7.99
C GLN A 145 -5.10 12.51 7.10
N ASP A 146 -4.89 11.19 7.04
CA ASP A 146 -3.91 10.56 6.15
C ASP A 146 -4.56 10.06 4.84
N VAL A 147 -5.78 10.53 4.54
CA VAL A 147 -6.59 10.13 3.39
C VAL A 147 -7.37 11.34 2.82
N PRO A 148 -7.72 11.33 1.51
CA PRO A 148 -8.36 12.47 0.87
C PRO A 148 -9.87 12.60 1.16
N TYR A 149 -10.53 11.53 1.63
CA TYR A 149 -11.98 11.49 1.81
C TYR A 149 -12.39 10.92 3.16
N ILE A 150 -13.61 11.22 3.58
CA ILE A 150 -14.35 10.42 4.55
C ILE A 150 -14.95 9.26 3.77
N TYR A 151 -14.57 8.04 4.12
CA TYR A 151 -15.07 6.82 3.48
C TYR A 151 -16.16 6.19 4.33
N ALA A 152 -17.27 5.79 3.71
CA ALA A 152 -18.32 5.13 4.42
C ALA A 152 -19.11 4.18 3.53
N ARG A 153 -19.76 3.20 4.12
CA ARG A 153 -20.69 2.28 3.45
C ARG A 153 -21.97 2.12 4.27
N PRO A 154 -23.09 1.70 3.66
CA PRO A 154 -24.28 1.33 4.41
C PRO A 154 -23.97 0.32 5.51
N LYS A 155 -24.61 0.47 6.68
CA LYS A 155 -24.43 -0.46 7.80
C LYS A 155 -25.07 -1.80 7.52
N VAL A 156 -24.39 -2.88 7.90
CA VAL A 156 -25.02 -4.18 8.07
C VAL A 156 -25.83 -4.15 9.38
N LEU A 157 -27.13 -4.26 9.27
CA LEU A 157 -28.08 -4.21 10.41
C LEU A 157 -28.14 -5.55 11.11
N ASP A 158 -28.15 -6.64 10.35
CA ASP A 158 -28.12 -8.00 10.86
C ASP A 158 -27.17 -8.87 10.02
N ARG A 159 -26.17 -9.43 10.69
CA ARG A 159 -25.15 -10.28 10.02
C ARG A 159 -25.69 -11.67 9.64
N ARG A 160 -26.79 -12.12 10.25
CA ARG A 160 -27.36 -13.43 9.96
C ARG A 160 -28.24 -13.40 8.71
N THR A 161 -28.99 -12.32 8.55
CA THR A 161 -29.89 -12.11 7.42
C THR A 161 -29.23 -11.27 6.31
N GLU A 162 -28.00 -10.80 6.53
CA GLU A 162 -27.28 -9.87 5.64
C GLU A 162 -28.06 -8.58 5.35
N ALA A 163 -29.01 -8.24 6.20
CA ALA A 163 -29.80 -7.03 6.05
C ALA A 163 -28.89 -5.78 6.12
N ILE A 164 -29.00 -4.93 5.13
CA ILE A 164 -28.22 -3.70 5.00
C ILE A 164 -29.16 -2.51 5.13
N ALA A 165 -28.66 -1.42 5.73
CA ALA A 165 -29.42 -0.20 5.89
C ALA A 165 -29.76 0.41 4.53
N SER A 166 -31.02 0.78 4.34
CA SER A 166 -31.45 1.62 3.23
C SER A 166 -31.07 3.07 3.54
N VAL A 167 -30.13 3.63 2.80
CA VAL A 167 -29.57 4.95 3.08
C VAL A 167 -29.99 5.94 2.00
N PRO A 168 -30.89 6.89 2.32
CA PRO A 168 -31.37 7.89 1.37
C PRO A 168 -30.26 8.91 1.08
N ARG A 169 -30.15 9.35 -0.19
CA ARG A 169 -29.29 10.43 -0.63
C ARG A 169 -30.15 11.60 -1.12
N TYR A 170 -29.84 12.78 -0.63
CA TYR A 170 -30.56 14.02 -0.92
C TYR A 170 -29.76 14.87 -1.91
N ARG A 171 -30.46 15.65 -2.74
CA ARG A 171 -29.88 16.53 -3.75
C ARG A 171 -28.79 17.43 -3.18
N ASP A 172 -29.04 17.98 -2.01
CA ASP A 172 -28.10 18.81 -1.24
C ASP A 172 -28.45 18.81 0.26
N ARG A 173 -27.61 19.44 1.05
CA ARG A 173 -27.79 19.58 2.51
C ARG A 173 -29.06 20.34 2.91
N LEU A 174 -29.55 21.27 2.06
CA LEU A 174 -30.73 22.05 2.35
C LEU A 174 -32.00 21.25 2.07
N ALA A 175 -32.02 20.45 1.01
CA ALA A 175 -33.09 19.50 0.72
C ALA A 175 -33.29 18.53 1.90
N HIS A 176 -32.19 17.96 2.43
CA HIS A 176 -32.27 17.14 3.65
C HIS A 176 -32.82 17.92 4.85
N ALA A 177 -32.37 19.16 5.09
CA ALA A 177 -32.81 19.99 6.22
C ALA A 177 -34.29 20.38 6.13
N ARG A 178 -34.82 20.55 4.93
CA ARG A 178 -36.24 20.88 4.67
C ARG A 178 -37.16 19.64 4.65
N GLY A 179 -36.58 18.43 4.77
CA GLY A 179 -37.36 17.18 4.69
C GLY A 179 -37.89 16.90 3.28
N GLU A 180 -37.22 17.42 2.23
CA GLU A 180 -37.53 17.08 0.83
C GLU A 180 -37.34 15.58 0.58
N PRO A 181 -38.02 14.98 -0.41
CA PRO A 181 -37.77 13.58 -0.74
C PRO A 181 -36.34 13.35 -1.20
N PRO A 182 -35.74 12.19 -0.89
CA PRO A 182 -34.42 11.82 -1.40
C PRO A 182 -34.45 11.66 -2.92
N ILE A 183 -33.33 11.91 -3.56
CA ILE A 183 -33.17 11.73 -5.03
C ILE A 183 -32.98 10.26 -5.38
N ASP A 184 -32.33 9.49 -4.51
CA ASP A 184 -32.11 8.04 -4.64
C ASP A 184 -31.72 7.41 -3.31
N THR A 185 -31.35 6.13 -3.36
CA THR A 185 -30.84 5.34 -2.23
C THR A 185 -29.51 4.72 -2.60
N LEU A 186 -28.55 4.78 -1.67
CA LEU A 186 -27.22 4.22 -1.88
C LEU A 186 -27.25 2.70 -2.08
N ALA A 187 -26.50 2.18 -3.01
CA ALA A 187 -26.33 0.74 -3.21
C ALA A 187 -25.61 0.12 -1.98
N PRO A 188 -26.08 -1.04 -1.50
CA PRO A 188 -25.66 -1.60 -0.21
C PRO A 188 -24.22 -2.16 -0.22
N ASP A 189 -23.73 -2.57 -1.37
CA ASP A 189 -22.45 -3.29 -1.60
C ASP A 189 -21.27 -2.37 -1.91
N ARG A 190 -21.47 -1.04 -1.86
CA ARG A 190 -20.47 -0.06 -2.29
C ARG A 190 -19.84 0.69 -1.12
N GLN A 191 -18.57 1.09 -1.34
CA GLN A 191 -17.88 2.08 -0.54
C GLN A 191 -18.03 3.44 -1.24
N TYR A 192 -18.39 4.47 -0.46
CA TYR A 192 -18.64 5.83 -0.93
C TYR A 192 -17.65 6.80 -0.33
N THR A 193 -17.39 7.90 -1.05
CA THR A 193 -16.52 8.99 -0.63
C THR A 193 -17.32 10.24 -0.29
N PHE A 194 -16.85 10.97 0.72
CA PHE A 194 -17.43 12.24 1.13
C PHE A 194 -16.31 13.24 1.43
N VAL A 195 -16.49 14.46 1.01
CA VAL A 195 -15.51 15.54 1.20
C VAL A 195 -15.71 16.29 2.49
N GLN A 196 -16.88 16.17 3.11
CA GLN A 196 -17.22 16.90 4.32
C GLN A 196 -18.21 16.13 5.20
N SER A 197 -18.17 16.41 6.51
CA SER A 197 -19.21 16.04 7.45
C SER A 197 -19.70 17.27 8.23
N LYS A 198 -20.99 17.34 8.50
CA LYS A 198 -21.60 18.43 9.27
C LYS A 198 -22.61 17.92 10.29
N LEU A 199 -22.48 18.39 11.52
CA LEU A 199 -23.51 18.15 12.55
C LEU A 199 -24.69 19.11 12.33
N ARG A 200 -25.92 18.59 12.36
CA ARG A 200 -27.18 19.32 12.21
C ARG A 200 -28.16 18.86 13.29
N ALA A 201 -29.30 19.54 13.40
CA ALA A 201 -30.36 19.16 14.34
C ALA A 201 -30.85 17.72 14.17
N GLY A 202 -30.82 17.17 12.94
CA GLY A 202 -31.17 15.78 12.63
C GLY A 202 -30.00 14.77 12.73
N GLY A 203 -28.83 15.18 13.23
CA GLY A 203 -27.63 14.33 13.35
C GLY A 203 -26.52 14.69 12.40
N LEU A 204 -25.49 13.82 12.32
CA LEU A 204 -24.38 13.98 11.42
C LEU A 204 -24.82 13.66 9.98
N ILE A 205 -24.47 14.54 9.04
CA ILE A 205 -24.63 14.32 7.60
C ILE A 205 -23.25 14.26 6.94
N LEU A 206 -23.11 13.43 5.92
CA LEU A 206 -21.96 13.33 5.03
C LEU A 206 -22.30 14.03 3.71
N ILE A 207 -21.33 14.73 3.12
CA ILE A 207 -21.52 15.53 1.90
C ILE A 207 -20.46 15.08 0.89
N ASP A 208 -20.92 14.68 -0.30
CA ASP A 208 -20.04 14.28 -1.40
C ASP A 208 -19.55 15.48 -2.25
N GLU A 209 -18.76 15.22 -3.29
CA GLU A 209 -18.19 16.25 -4.17
C GLU A 209 -19.24 17.05 -4.94
N ASP A 210 -20.44 16.47 -5.16
CA ASP A 210 -21.55 17.13 -5.84
C ASP A 210 -22.50 17.88 -4.89
N ASP A 211 -22.11 18.13 -3.63
CA ASP A 211 -22.90 18.70 -2.53
C ASP A 211 -24.11 17.85 -2.11
N ARG A 212 -24.20 16.59 -2.57
CA ARG A 212 -25.30 15.67 -2.16
C ARG A 212 -25.11 15.25 -0.72
N ALA A 213 -26.21 15.14 0.02
CA ALA A 213 -26.19 14.88 1.44
C ALA A 213 -26.69 13.47 1.78
N VAL A 214 -25.99 12.81 2.70
CA VAL A 214 -26.30 11.47 3.20
C VAL A 214 -26.33 11.47 4.73
N PRO A 215 -27.41 10.99 5.40
CA PRO A 215 -27.43 10.84 6.85
C PRO A 215 -26.41 9.81 7.31
N ALA A 216 -25.49 10.19 8.20
CA ALA A 216 -24.42 9.31 8.67
C ALA A 216 -24.91 8.21 9.64
N ARG A 217 -26.10 8.34 10.22
CA ARG A 217 -26.65 7.40 11.22
C ARG A 217 -26.68 5.94 10.73
N ASP A 218 -26.94 5.75 9.43
CA ASP A 218 -27.08 4.43 8.80
C ASP A 218 -25.84 4.04 7.98
N MET A 219 -24.76 4.85 8.08
CA MET A 219 -23.47 4.64 7.45
C MET A 219 -22.43 4.11 8.45
N LYS A 220 -21.64 3.15 8.04
CA LYS A 220 -20.41 2.73 8.72
C LYS A 220 -19.25 3.53 8.15
N ILE A 221 -18.80 4.54 8.87
CA ILE A 221 -17.60 5.33 8.50
C ILE A 221 -16.37 4.45 8.71
N ALA A 222 -15.52 4.38 7.69
CA ALA A 222 -14.25 3.67 7.75
C ALA A 222 -13.29 4.37 8.72
N LYS A 223 -12.45 3.58 9.33
CA LYS A 223 -11.32 4.05 10.15
C LYS A 223 -10.04 3.59 9.46
N PRO A 224 -9.44 4.41 8.60
CA PRO A 224 -8.19 4.05 7.93
C PRO A 224 -7.12 3.65 8.94
N SER A 225 -6.30 2.68 8.56
CA SER A 225 -5.18 2.24 9.38
C SER A 225 -4.24 3.40 9.70
N ARG A 226 -3.72 3.43 10.92
CA ARG A 226 -2.65 4.33 11.34
C ARG A 226 -1.28 3.68 11.28
N PHE A 227 -1.22 2.43 10.82
CA PHE A 227 0.04 1.75 10.60
C PHE A 227 0.92 2.56 9.66
N ALA A 228 2.22 2.55 9.94
CA ALA A 228 3.25 3.10 9.08
C ALA A 228 4.47 2.19 9.14
N GLY A 229 5.10 1.99 7.99
CA GLY A 229 6.37 1.31 7.86
C GLY A 229 7.51 2.07 8.54
N ARG A 230 8.71 1.58 8.33
CA ARG A 230 9.92 2.08 8.96
C ARG A 230 10.82 2.78 7.95
N ASP A 231 11.05 4.06 8.13
CA ASP A 231 12.09 4.83 7.45
C ASP A 231 13.44 4.49 8.07
N LEU A 232 14.29 3.81 7.31
CA LEU A 232 15.56 3.26 7.81
C LEU A 232 16.63 4.32 8.03
N ALA A 233 16.47 5.53 7.47
CA ALA A 233 17.34 6.66 7.78
C ALA A 233 17.03 7.26 9.16
N ARG A 234 15.75 7.23 9.57
CA ARG A 234 15.29 7.78 10.86
C ARG A 234 15.31 6.76 11.98
N ALA A 235 15.02 5.51 11.66
CA ALA A 235 14.96 4.41 12.59
C ALA A 235 15.71 3.20 11.99
N PRO A 236 17.06 3.22 12.00
CA PRO A 236 17.87 2.15 11.43
C PRO A 236 17.62 0.83 12.14
N VAL A 237 17.77 -0.25 11.42
CA VAL A 237 17.78 -1.61 11.96
C VAL A 237 19.20 -1.93 12.43
N PRO A 238 19.42 -2.46 13.62
CA PRO A 238 20.74 -2.89 14.05
C PRO A 238 21.38 -3.89 13.08
N ALA A 239 22.70 -3.85 12.95
CA ALA A 239 23.42 -4.73 12.04
C ALA A 239 23.11 -6.21 12.33
N GLY A 240 22.82 -6.99 11.29
CA GLY A 240 22.48 -8.39 11.41
C GLY A 240 21.03 -8.68 11.83
N MET A 241 20.23 -7.65 12.18
CA MET A 241 18.83 -7.81 12.53
C MET A 241 17.92 -7.55 11.33
N HIS A 242 16.67 -8.02 11.44
CA HIS A 242 15.60 -7.72 10.49
C HIS A 242 14.54 -6.82 11.13
N ALA A 243 14.07 -5.82 10.39
CA ALA A 243 12.85 -5.09 10.74
C ALA A 243 11.65 -6.04 10.69
N ALA A 244 10.86 -6.05 11.74
CA ALA A 244 9.72 -6.92 11.88
C ALA A 244 8.52 -6.22 12.51
N TRP A 245 7.35 -6.83 12.37
CA TRP A 245 6.10 -6.36 12.97
C TRP A 245 5.27 -7.53 13.45
N SER A 246 4.60 -7.35 14.57
CA SER A 246 3.61 -8.33 15.03
C SER A 246 2.39 -8.34 14.09
N VAL A 247 1.92 -9.55 13.73
CA VAL A 247 0.74 -9.77 12.86
C VAL A 247 -0.35 -10.57 13.56
N SER A 248 -0.18 -10.89 14.83
CA SER A 248 -1.17 -11.50 15.72
C SER A 248 -1.73 -10.52 16.73
N HIS A 249 -2.87 -10.85 17.34
CA HIS A 249 -3.54 -9.97 18.29
C HIS A 249 -4.03 -10.72 19.53
N PRO A 250 -3.26 -10.66 20.66
CA PRO A 250 -1.91 -10.12 20.81
C PRO A 250 -0.85 -11.11 20.35
N ALA A 251 0.34 -10.62 19.98
CA ALA A 251 1.54 -11.44 19.92
C ALA A 251 2.22 -11.47 21.30
N THR A 252 2.94 -12.55 21.61
CA THR A 252 3.54 -12.74 22.94
C THR A 252 5.04 -12.93 22.83
N LEU A 253 5.80 -12.08 23.52
CA LEU A 253 7.22 -12.31 23.79
C LEU A 253 7.37 -13.22 25.03
N ARG A 254 8.22 -14.22 24.92
CA ARG A 254 8.46 -15.23 25.96
C ARG A 254 9.92 -15.25 26.40
N GLU A 255 10.19 -15.73 27.62
CA GLU A 255 11.56 -15.83 28.16
C GLU A 255 12.43 -16.89 27.45
N ARG A 256 11.82 -17.84 26.75
CA ARG A 256 12.48 -18.87 25.95
C ARG A 256 11.66 -19.14 24.68
N ALA A 257 12.30 -19.74 23.68
CA ALA A 257 11.65 -20.23 22.44
C ALA A 257 10.79 -21.46 22.71
N ASP A 258 9.69 -21.30 23.43
CA ASP A 258 8.84 -22.37 23.91
C ASP A 258 7.42 -21.82 24.16
N ALA A 259 6.39 -22.53 23.70
CA ALA A 259 4.99 -22.13 23.85
C ALA A 259 4.53 -22.11 25.32
N ASP A 260 5.14 -22.92 26.17
CA ASP A 260 4.83 -23.02 27.61
C ASP A 260 5.72 -22.11 28.46
N ALA A 261 6.71 -21.43 27.85
CA ALA A 261 7.57 -20.50 28.56
C ALA A 261 6.78 -19.29 29.08
N LYS A 262 7.27 -18.70 30.18
CA LYS A 262 6.64 -17.54 30.78
C LYS A 262 6.53 -16.36 29.81
N PRO A 263 5.37 -15.73 29.67
CA PRO A 263 5.23 -14.48 28.92
C PRO A 263 6.05 -13.36 29.58
N VAL A 264 6.79 -12.63 28.78
CA VAL A 264 7.53 -11.42 29.19
C VAL A 264 6.70 -10.19 28.88
N HIS A 265 6.23 -10.06 27.62
CA HIS A 265 5.39 -8.97 27.15
C HIS A 265 4.33 -9.45 26.18
N TYR A 266 3.19 -8.76 26.19
CA TYR A 266 2.19 -8.82 25.11
C TYR A 266 2.40 -7.61 24.21
N ILE A 267 2.68 -7.84 22.95
CA ILE A 267 2.91 -6.78 21.97
C ILE A 267 1.64 -6.53 21.14
N ARG A 268 1.38 -5.25 20.89
CA ARG A 268 0.22 -4.82 20.12
C ARG A 268 0.36 -5.23 18.67
N TYR A 269 -0.76 -5.43 18.02
CA TYR A 269 -0.83 -5.59 16.57
C TYR A 269 -0.08 -4.47 15.85
N HIS A 270 0.72 -4.82 14.86
CA HIS A 270 1.62 -3.94 14.13
C HIS A 270 2.71 -3.24 14.96
N ALA A 271 3.01 -3.74 16.16
CA ALA A 271 4.18 -3.27 16.89
C ALA A 271 5.45 -3.61 16.12
N ALA A 272 6.32 -2.60 15.94
CA ALA A 272 7.62 -2.79 15.31
C ALA A 272 8.60 -3.48 16.27
N LEU A 273 9.43 -4.36 15.72
CA LEU A 273 10.46 -5.14 16.41
C LEU A 273 11.74 -5.16 15.56
N ASP A 274 12.86 -5.37 16.23
CA ASP A 274 14.10 -5.83 15.60
C ASP A 274 14.32 -7.27 16.03
N LEU A 275 14.41 -8.22 15.10
CA LEU A 275 14.60 -9.61 15.42
C LEU A 275 15.89 -10.18 14.81
N ASP A 276 16.48 -11.15 15.48
CA ASP A 276 17.52 -11.99 14.90
C ASP A 276 16.88 -12.88 13.84
N PRO A 277 17.32 -12.81 12.57
CA PRO A 277 16.72 -13.60 11.49
C PRO A 277 17.02 -15.10 11.56
N ALA A 278 17.94 -15.54 12.45
CA ALA A 278 18.26 -16.94 12.64
C ALA A 278 17.05 -17.68 13.29
N PRO A 279 16.40 -18.62 12.59
CA PRO A 279 15.26 -19.33 13.16
C PRO A 279 15.71 -20.32 14.24
N ILE A 280 14.94 -20.38 15.32
CA ILE A 280 15.10 -21.36 16.41
C ILE A 280 13.94 -22.34 16.32
N THR A 281 14.22 -23.62 16.00
CA THR A 281 13.18 -24.66 15.89
C THR A 281 13.08 -25.42 17.19
N VAL A 282 11.88 -25.48 17.78
CA VAL A 282 11.57 -26.27 18.99
C VAL A 282 10.32 -27.09 18.68
N GLY A 283 10.49 -28.40 18.55
CA GLY A 283 9.44 -29.29 18.05
C GLY A 283 9.02 -28.90 16.61
N GLU A 284 7.75 -28.65 16.39
CA GLU A 284 7.22 -28.17 15.10
C GLU A 284 7.17 -26.64 15.00
N ALA A 285 7.45 -25.91 16.06
CA ALA A 285 7.36 -24.46 16.12
C ALA A 285 8.70 -23.82 15.80
N THR A 286 8.63 -22.71 15.03
CA THR A 286 9.77 -21.84 14.73
C THR A 286 9.63 -20.53 15.51
N TRP A 287 10.73 -20.06 16.07
CA TRP A 287 10.82 -18.86 16.90
C TRP A 287 11.93 -17.96 16.40
N TYR A 288 11.83 -16.69 16.74
CA TYR A 288 12.87 -15.70 16.53
C TYR A 288 13.25 -15.02 17.85
N ALA A 289 14.53 -14.76 18.04
CA ALA A 289 15.00 -13.97 19.16
C ALA A 289 14.75 -12.47 18.87
N VAL A 290 14.26 -11.77 19.88
CA VAL A 290 14.11 -10.31 19.92
C VAL A 290 15.12 -9.82 20.96
N PRO A 291 16.28 -9.30 20.56
CA PRO A 291 17.28 -8.75 21.49
C PRO A 291 16.62 -7.71 22.37
N ASP A 292 16.91 -7.46 23.54
CA ASP A 292 16.24 -6.49 24.43
C ASP A 292 14.71 -6.68 24.61
N GLY A 293 14.11 -7.72 24.04
CA GLY A 293 12.67 -8.01 24.16
C GLY A 293 12.24 -8.33 25.60
N GLY A 294 13.16 -8.76 26.45
CA GLY A 294 12.99 -8.98 27.88
C GLY A 294 13.44 -7.80 28.78
N GLY A 295 13.92 -6.74 28.12
CA GLY A 295 14.58 -5.59 28.77
C GLY A 295 16.02 -5.42 28.25
N PRO A 296 16.73 -4.34 28.61
CA PRO A 296 18.07 -4.06 28.11
C PRO A 296 19.03 -5.23 28.33
N GLY A 297 19.62 -5.77 27.25
CA GLY A 297 20.52 -6.91 27.25
C GLY A 297 19.86 -8.27 27.52
N VAL A 298 18.54 -8.35 27.59
CA VAL A 298 17.80 -9.60 27.84
C VAL A 298 16.95 -9.93 26.60
N ALA A 299 17.31 -10.99 25.90
CA ALA A 299 16.52 -11.47 24.78
C ALA A 299 15.17 -12.05 25.23
N ALA A 300 14.15 -11.84 24.42
CA ALA A 300 12.89 -12.58 24.47
C ALA A 300 12.63 -13.23 23.11
N TYR A 301 11.63 -14.10 23.05
CA TYR A 301 11.38 -14.93 21.88
C TYR A 301 9.95 -14.78 21.43
N VAL A 302 9.76 -14.72 20.10
CA VAL A 302 8.44 -14.63 19.47
C VAL A 302 8.25 -15.78 18.50
N ALA A 303 7.05 -16.34 18.46
CA ALA A 303 6.71 -17.37 17.48
C ALA A 303 6.70 -16.78 16.06
N SER A 304 7.23 -17.52 15.10
CA SER A 304 7.24 -17.10 13.68
C SER A 304 5.85 -16.83 13.11
N ALA A 305 4.81 -17.49 13.62
CA ALA A 305 3.43 -17.27 13.24
C ALA A 305 2.86 -15.90 13.69
N ASP A 306 3.50 -15.26 14.67
CA ASP A 306 3.05 -14.00 15.27
C ASP A 306 3.72 -12.77 14.67
N VAL A 307 4.73 -12.94 13.81
CA VAL A 307 5.52 -11.85 13.23
C VAL A 307 5.78 -12.04 11.75
N ASN A 308 5.81 -10.93 11.03
CA ASN A 308 6.40 -10.86 9.70
C ASN A 308 7.62 -9.95 9.74
N HIS A 309 8.63 -10.25 8.95
CA HIS A 309 9.86 -9.49 8.92
C HIS A 309 10.35 -9.25 7.49
N TRP A 310 11.04 -8.13 7.29
CA TRP A 310 11.66 -7.85 6.01
C TRP A 310 12.86 -8.76 5.78
N ILE A 311 12.81 -9.57 4.74
CA ILE A 311 13.90 -10.45 4.31
C ILE A 311 14.63 -9.77 3.14
N PRO A 312 15.86 -9.28 3.33
CA PRO A 312 16.65 -8.73 2.22
C PRO A 312 16.86 -9.79 1.14
N GLY A 313 16.80 -9.36 -0.13
CA GLY A 313 17.16 -10.19 -1.27
C GLY A 313 18.25 -9.53 -2.10
N ALA A 314 19.05 -10.31 -2.84
CA ALA A 314 20.01 -9.75 -3.77
C ALA A 314 19.30 -8.77 -4.73
N ALA A 315 19.89 -7.58 -4.94
CA ALA A 315 19.31 -6.61 -5.85
C ALA A 315 19.33 -7.16 -7.30
N PRO A 316 18.28 -6.87 -8.10
CA PRO A 316 18.37 -7.06 -9.55
C PRO A 316 19.40 -6.07 -10.14
N GLU A 317 19.65 -6.18 -11.44
CA GLU A 317 20.50 -5.23 -12.13
C GLU A 317 19.84 -3.83 -12.15
N VAL A 318 20.33 -2.93 -11.28
CA VAL A 318 19.83 -1.56 -11.07
C VAL A 318 21.00 -0.60 -10.87
N GLY A 319 20.76 0.68 -11.18
CA GLY A 319 21.73 1.74 -10.88
C GLY A 319 21.90 1.95 -9.36
N ALA A 320 23.08 2.44 -8.94
CA ALA A 320 23.43 2.64 -7.52
C ALA A 320 22.42 3.53 -6.76
N ASP A 321 21.85 4.54 -7.43
CA ASP A 321 20.87 5.47 -6.86
C ASP A 321 19.44 5.21 -7.37
N GLU A 322 19.24 4.16 -8.17
CA GLU A 322 17.91 3.84 -8.70
C GLU A 322 16.96 3.42 -7.59
N ILE A 323 15.78 4.08 -7.54
CA ILE A 323 14.70 3.68 -6.65
C ILE A 323 13.93 2.55 -7.30
N TRP A 324 13.74 1.47 -6.54
CA TRP A 324 12.93 0.33 -6.97
C TRP A 324 12.19 -0.30 -5.79
N LEU A 325 11.21 -1.16 -6.08
CA LEU A 325 10.36 -1.79 -5.08
C LEU A 325 10.59 -3.29 -5.05
N ASP A 326 10.73 -3.85 -3.83
CA ASP A 326 10.88 -5.29 -3.60
C ASP A 326 9.73 -5.80 -2.72
N VAL A 327 8.82 -6.57 -3.29
CA VAL A 327 7.69 -7.18 -2.56
C VAL A 327 8.02 -8.62 -2.25
N GLU A 328 8.02 -8.99 -0.97
CA GLU A 328 8.19 -10.36 -0.51
C GLU A 328 6.84 -10.92 -0.04
N LEU A 329 6.29 -11.89 -0.82
CA LEU A 329 4.93 -12.42 -0.64
C LEU A 329 4.80 -13.44 0.51
N GLY A 330 5.89 -14.04 0.98
CA GLY A 330 5.89 -14.97 2.11
C GLY A 330 5.64 -14.23 3.42
N GLN A 331 6.40 -13.16 3.62
CA GLN A 331 6.33 -12.30 4.79
C GLN A 331 5.40 -11.09 4.63
N GLN A 332 4.73 -10.95 3.47
CA GLN A 332 3.83 -9.83 3.21
C GLN A 332 4.49 -8.48 3.51
N THR A 333 5.69 -8.26 3.00
CA THR A 333 6.48 -7.05 3.20
C THR A 333 6.84 -6.39 1.87
N LEU A 334 7.13 -5.08 1.94
CA LEU A 334 7.66 -4.29 0.84
C LEU A 334 8.86 -3.49 1.32
N GLY A 335 9.95 -3.56 0.56
CA GLY A 335 11.09 -2.66 0.68
C GLY A 335 11.09 -1.63 -0.45
N VAL A 336 11.27 -0.36 -0.10
CA VAL A 336 11.69 0.68 -1.04
C VAL A 336 13.21 0.70 -1.02
N MET A 337 13.79 0.43 -2.17
CA MET A 337 15.23 0.24 -2.33
C MET A 337 15.84 1.45 -3.06
N ARG A 338 17.08 1.76 -2.70
CA ARG A 338 17.96 2.64 -3.48
C ARG A 338 19.21 1.85 -3.82
N GLY A 339 19.39 1.53 -5.13
CA GLY A 339 20.40 0.55 -5.50
C GLY A 339 20.25 -0.74 -4.68
N PRO A 340 21.30 -1.25 -4.01
CA PRO A 340 21.21 -2.46 -3.20
C PRO A 340 20.64 -2.25 -1.79
N ALA A 341 20.46 -1.00 -1.33
CA ALA A 341 20.10 -0.69 0.05
C ALA A 341 18.60 -0.44 0.20
N ALA A 342 17.98 -1.03 1.23
CA ALA A 342 16.64 -0.66 1.63
C ALA A 342 16.67 0.70 2.35
N ILE A 343 15.78 1.62 1.95
CA ILE A 343 15.61 2.94 2.59
C ILE A 343 14.32 3.03 3.40
N PHE A 344 13.35 2.20 3.06
CA PHE A 344 12.08 2.10 3.77
C PHE A 344 11.53 0.68 3.67
N VAL A 345 10.94 0.17 4.72
CA VAL A 345 10.32 -1.16 4.75
C VAL A 345 8.96 -1.10 5.43
N THR A 346 8.00 -1.91 4.95
CA THR A 346 6.64 -1.94 5.49
C THR A 346 5.94 -3.28 5.28
N LEU A 347 4.82 -3.48 5.96
CA LEU A 347 3.88 -4.57 5.70
C LEU A 347 2.95 -4.23 4.53
N VAL A 348 2.56 -5.25 3.80
CA VAL A 348 1.56 -5.16 2.73
C VAL A 348 0.46 -6.20 2.91
N SER A 349 -0.60 -6.11 2.10
CA SER A 349 -1.57 -7.19 1.93
C SER A 349 -1.70 -7.52 0.45
N SER A 350 -1.16 -8.66 0.05
CA SER A 350 -1.23 -9.15 -1.33
C SER A 350 -2.46 -10.01 -1.59
N GLY A 351 -2.56 -10.58 -2.79
CA GLY A 351 -3.67 -11.41 -3.23
C GLY A 351 -3.91 -12.65 -2.36
N ALA A 352 -5.19 -12.89 -2.04
CA ALA A 352 -5.67 -14.00 -1.24
C ALA A 352 -6.48 -15.02 -2.09
N GLY A 353 -6.61 -16.23 -1.60
CA GLY A 353 -7.40 -17.28 -2.27
C GLY A 353 -6.93 -17.53 -3.71
N GLY A 354 -7.86 -17.57 -4.66
CA GLY A 354 -7.60 -17.74 -6.09
C GLY A 354 -6.99 -16.52 -6.80
N PHE A 355 -6.79 -15.40 -6.09
CA PHE A 355 -6.34 -14.12 -6.64
C PHE A 355 -4.86 -13.84 -6.33
N ALA A 356 -3.97 -14.77 -6.65
CA ALA A 356 -2.55 -14.60 -6.34
C ALA A 356 -1.93 -13.39 -7.04
N THR A 357 -1.13 -12.61 -6.31
CA THR A 357 -0.24 -11.60 -6.91
C THR A 357 0.87 -12.31 -7.68
N PRO A 358 1.09 -12.01 -8.97
CA PRO A 358 2.11 -12.68 -9.78
C PRO A 358 3.52 -12.31 -9.30
N THR A 359 4.43 -13.28 -9.31
CA THR A 359 5.88 -13.06 -9.12
C THR A 359 6.53 -12.65 -10.43
N GLY A 360 7.52 -11.78 -10.37
CA GLY A 360 8.23 -11.30 -11.57
C GLY A 360 8.98 -9.99 -11.34
N LEU A 361 9.67 -9.56 -12.39
CA LEU A 361 10.18 -8.21 -12.54
C LEU A 361 9.20 -7.44 -13.43
N PHE A 362 8.77 -6.28 -12.97
CA PHE A 362 7.80 -5.41 -13.63
C PHE A 362 8.28 -3.97 -13.61
N ARG A 363 7.52 -3.07 -14.28
CA ARG A 363 7.68 -1.61 -14.11
C ARG A 363 6.33 -0.95 -13.86
N ILE A 364 6.34 0.12 -13.07
CA ILE A 364 5.17 0.97 -12.91
C ILE A 364 4.95 1.71 -14.24
N TYR A 365 3.78 1.54 -14.84
CA TYR A 365 3.46 2.13 -16.13
C TYR A 365 2.33 3.16 -16.07
N GLU A 366 1.53 3.14 -14.98
CA GLU A 366 0.44 4.08 -14.78
C GLU A 366 0.33 4.45 -13.31
N LYS A 367 0.13 5.74 -13.04
CA LYS A 367 -0.12 6.24 -11.69
C LYS A 367 -1.36 7.13 -11.69
N LEU A 368 -2.27 6.84 -10.75
CA LEU A 368 -3.47 7.61 -10.50
C LEU A 368 -3.44 8.15 -9.07
N ALA A 369 -3.62 9.47 -8.93
CA ALA A 369 -3.70 10.08 -7.61
C ALA A 369 -4.90 9.53 -6.82
N VAL A 370 -6.06 9.45 -7.47
CA VAL A 370 -7.29 8.83 -6.96
C VAL A 370 -8.05 8.21 -8.12
N SER A 371 -8.69 7.06 -7.89
CA SER A 371 -9.66 6.49 -8.83
C SER A 371 -10.65 5.56 -8.13
N THR A 372 -11.76 5.28 -8.79
CA THR A 372 -12.67 4.20 -8.39
C THR A 372 -12.14 2.87 -8.92
N MET A 373 -11.99 1.89 -8.02
CA MET A 373 -11.61 0.53 -8.39
C MET A 373 -12.85 -0.37 -8.37
N LYS A 374 -13.07 -1.10 -9.47
CA LYS A 374 -14.18 -2.05 -9.59
C LYS A 374 -13.74 -3.31 -10.31
N SER A 375 -14.35 -4.43 -9.95
CA SER A 375 -14.18 -5.69 -10.67
C SER A 375 -14.85 -5.63 -12.03
N SER A 376 -14.51 -6.60 -12.91
CA SER A 376 -15.31 -6.86 -14.10
C SER A 376 -16.76 -7.20 -13.73
N PRO A 377 -17.76 -6.82 -14.53
CA PRO A 377 -19.15 -7.25 -14.31
C PRO A 377 -19.33 -8.77 -14.26
N SER A 378 -18.42 -9.53 -14.88
CA SER A 378 -18.41 -11.01 -14.88
C SER A 378 -17.57 -11.63 -13.74
N SER A 379 -17.13 -10.85 -12.77
CA SER A 379 -16.34 -11.36 -11.64
C SER A 379 -17.22 -12.22 -10.71
N GLU A 380 -16.69 -13.37 -10.26
CA GLU A 380 -17.34 -14.20 -9.25
C GLU A 380 -17.41 -13.53 -7.86
N ASP A 381 -16.49 -12.61 -7.59
CA ASP A 381 -16.45 -11.82 -6.35
C ASP A 381 -16.39 -10.32 -6.71
N PRO A 382 -17.55 -9.70 -6.98
CA PRO A 382 -17.61 -8.32 -7.42
C PRO A 382 -17.30 -7.34 -6.29
N TYR A 383 -16.53 -6.30 -6.62
CA TYR A 383 -16.28 -5.18 -5.71
C TYR A 383 -16.42 -3.83 -6.41
N PHE A 384 -16.75 -2.80 -5.64
CA PHE A 384 -16.80 -1.41 -6.06
C PHE A 384 -16.32 -0.52 -4.90
N VAL A 385 -15.19 0.15 -5.10
CA VAL A 385 -14.51 0.96 -4.09
C VAL A 385 -14.18 2.33 -4.66
N GLU A 386 -14.89 3.35 -4.19
CA GLU A 386 -14.66 4.73 -4.63
C GLU A 386 -13.43 5.35 -3.99
N GLY A 387 -12.82 6.28 -4.70
CA GLY A 387 -11.81 7.18 -4.18
C GLY A 387 -10.55 6.48 -3.64
N VAL A 388 -10.11 5.39 -4.26
CA VAL A 388 -8.88 4.69 -3.87
C VAL A 388 -7.68 5.57 -4.21
N PRO A 389 -6.88 6.00 -3.22
CA PRO A 389 -5.78 6.92 -3.48
C PRO A 389 -4.46 6.17 -3.75
N TRP A 390 -3.55 6.87 -4.45
CA TRP A 390 -2.15 6.48 -4.71
C TRP A 390 -2.01 5.15 -5.44
N ILE A 391 -2.78 4.97 -6.52
CA ILE A 391 -2.75 3.77 -7.35
C ILE A 391 -1.54 3.80 -8.28
N GLN A 392 -0.83 2.68 -8.39
CA GLN A 392 0.37 2.49 -9.20
C GLN A 392 0.31 1.13 -9.87
N TYR A 393 -0.12 1.09 -11.13
CA TYR A 393 -0.19 -0.15 -11.90
C TYR A 393 1.21 -0.57 -12.37
N PHE A 394 1.55 -1.83 -12.12
CA PHE A 394 2.85 -2.41 -12.51
C PHE A 394 2.73 -3.62 -13.44
N HIS A 395 1.58 -4.29 -13.46
CA HIS A 395 1.32 -5.39 -14.37
C HIS A 395 -0.18 -5.54 -14.62
N ARG A 396 -0.66 -5.36 -15.86
CA ARG A 396 -2.07 -5.48 -16.22
C ARG A 396 -2.97 -4.72 -15.22
N ARG A 397 -3.77 -5.47 -14.43
CA ARG A 397 -4.69 -4.92 -13.43
C ARG A 397 -4.13 -4.95 -12.00
N TYR A 398 -2.87 -5.33 -11.83
CA TYR A 398 -2.21 -5.39 -10.53
C TYR A 398 -1.54 -4.06 -10.21
N ALA A 399 -1.85 -3.52 -9.04
CA ALA A 399 -1.36 -2.22 -8.60
C ALA A 399 -0.98 -2.21 -7.12
N PHE A 400 -0.12 -1.28 -6.75
CA PHE A 400 -0.04 -0.77 -5.38
C PHE A 400 -1.13 0.28 -5.19
N HIS A 401 -1.76 0.35 -4.02
CA HIS A 401 -2.69 1.42 -3.66
C HIS A 401 -2.94 1.44 -2.15
N ALA A 402 -3.45 2.57 -1.64
CA ALA A 402 -3.89 2.60 -0.25
C ALA A 402 -5.16 1.78 -0.05
N SER A 403 -5.22 1.04 1.06
CA SER A 403 -6.43 0.39 1.53
C SER A 403 -6.91 1.03 2.80
N TYR A 404 -7.97 1.83 2.71
CA TYR A 404 -8.58 2.53 3.84
C TYR A 404 -9.64 1.68 4.56
N TRP A 405 -10.03 0.54 4.00
CA TRP A 405 -11.16 -0.28 4.46
C TRP A 405 -10.77 -1.44 5.38
N HIS A 406 -9.49 -1.71 5.56
CA HIS A 406 -8.97 -2.74 6.46
C HIS A 406 -7.66 -2.32 7.14
N ASP A 407 -7.27 -3.08 8.16
CA ASP A 407 -6.02 -2.95 8.90
C ASP A 407 -5.28 -4.31 8.99
N ASP A 408 -5.44 -5.18 7.98
CA ASP A 408 -4.88 -6.54 7.97
C ASP A 408 -3.51 -6.61 7.25
N PHE A 409 -2.69 -5.56 7.36
CA PHE A 409 -1.35 -5.56 6.76
C PHE A 409 -0.47 -6.63 7.42
N GLY A 410 0.32 -7.33 6.59
CA GLY A 410 1.02 -8.56 6.97
C GLY A 410 0.24 -9.84 6.64
N LYS A 411 -1.00 -9.75 6.12
CA LYS A 411 -1.84 -10.89 5.74
C LYS A 411 -2.35 -10.72 4.31
N ARG A 412 -2.52 -11.82 3.59
CA ARG A 412 -3.13 -11.79 2.25
C ARG A 412 -4.60 -11.41 2.35
N ARG A 413 -5.05 -10.45 1.52
CA ARG A 413 -6.40 -9.90 1.62
C ARG A 413 -7.03 -9.46 0.30
N SER A 414 -6.22 -9.15 -0.72
CA SER A 414 -6.68 -8.49 -1.94
C SER A 414 -7.09 -9.47 -3.04
N HIS A 415 -7.66 -8.94 -4.12
CA HIS A 415 -7.91 -9.63 -5.39
C HIS A 415 -6.68 -9.59 -6.33
N GLY A 416 -5.48 -9.54 -5.74
CA GLY A 416 -4.21 -9.58 -6.46
C GLY A 416 -3.37 -8.29 -6.36
N CYS A 417 -3.96 -7.14 -6.10
CA CYS A 417 -3.24 -5.91 -5.83
C CYS A 417 -2.39 -6.01 -4.55
N VAL A 418 -1.39 -5.15 -4.43
CA VAL A 418 -0.56 -5.01 -3.23
C VAL A 418 -1.08 -3.81 -2.43
N ASN A 419 -1.87 -4.10 -1.41
CA ASN A 419 -2.48 -3.10 -0.54
C ASN A 419 -1.44 -2.54 0.44
N LEU A 420 -1.42 -1.23 0.59
CA LEU A 420 -0.57 -0.48 1.52
C LEU A 420 -1.43 0.29 2.54
N ALA A 421 -0.89 0.50 3.73
CA ALA A 421 -1.46 1.47 4.65
C ALA A 421 -1.42 2.88 4.03
N PRO A 422 -2.38 3.77 4.33
CA PRO A 422 -2.49 5.05 3.64
C PRO A 422 -1.20 5.89 3.67
N LYS A 423 -0.52 5.98 4.80
CA LYS A 423 0.75 6.71 4.93
C LYS A 423 1.85 6.14 4.03
N ASP A 424 1.93 4.83 3.99
CA ASP A 424 2.95 4.12 3.23
C ASP A 424 2.67 4.20 1.73
N ALA A 425 1.39 4.10 1.33
CA ALA A 425 0.98 4.29 -0.05
C ALA A 425 1.33 5.69 -0.57
N ALA A 426 1.05 6.74 0.22
CA ALA A 426 1.42 8.11 -0.10
C ALA A 426 2.95 8.28 -0.24
N TYR A 427 3.71 7.70 0.72
CA TYR A 427 5.17 7.76 0.70
C TYR A 427 5.75 7.06 -0.54
N VAL A 428 5.34 5.82 -0.81
CA VAL A 428 5.78 5.05 -1.97
C VAL A 428 5.39 5.75 -3.28
N PHE A 429 4.16 6.27 -3.36
CA PHE A 429 3.69 7.03 -4.52
C PHE A 429 4.54 8.27 -4.79
N GLY A 430 4.96 8.98 -3.77
CA GLY A 430 5.81 10.18 -3.90
C GLY A 430 7.23 9.88 -4.40
N LEU A 431 7.76 8.68 -4.10
CA LEU A 431 9.14 8.31 -4.46
C LEU A 431 9.25 7.65 -5.84
N THR A 432 8.23 6.96 -6.27
CA THR A 432 8.27 6.14 -7.50
C THR A 432 8.04 6.97 -8.77
N ARG A 433 8.62 6.53 -9.86
CA ARG A 433 8.43 7.10 -11.19
C ARG A 433 7.33 6.35 -11.97
N PRO A 434 6.61 7.03 -12.89
CA PRO A 434 6.70 8.46 -13.17
C PRO A 434 6.17 9.33 -12.00
N ILE A 435 6.71 10.55 -11.84
CA ILE A 435 6.21 11.51 -10.82
C ILE A 435 4.98 12.23 -11.39
N VAL A 436 3.84 12.07 -10.72
CA VAL A 436 2.58 12.75 -11.10
C VAL A 436 2.74 14.26 -10.80
N PRO A 437 2.61 15.13 -11.82
CA PRO A 437 2.74 16.58 -11.60
C PRO A 437 1.61 17.14 -10.73
N PRO A 438 1.82 18.25 -10.01
CA PRO A 438 0.78 18.94 -9.28
C PRO A 438 -0.41 19.29 -10.18
N GLY A 439 -1.62 19.05 -9.69
CA GLY A 439 -2.88 19.27 -10.44
C GLY A 439 -3.30 18.12 -11.36
N TRP A 440 -2.45 17.12 -11.56
CA TRP A 440 -2.81 15.95 -12.37
C TRP A 440 -3.40 14.85 -11.49
N ASN A 441 -4.34 14.11 -12.07
CA ASN A 441 -4.90 12.91 -11.45
C ASN A 441 -4.30 11.61 -12.02
N ALA A 442 -3.86 11.61 -13.27
CA ALA A 442 -3.28 10.43 -13.90
C ALA A 442 -2.02 10.77 -14.69
N LEU A 443 -1.06 9.84 -14.68
CA LEU A 443 0.13 9.89 -15.51
C LEU A 443 0.46 8.48 -16.02
N TYR A 444 0.64 8.37 -17.34
CA TYR A 444 0.98 7.14 -18.04
C TYR A 444 2.46 7.14 -18.42
N GLU A 445 3.07 5.96 -18.41
CA GLU A 445 4.43 5.79 -18.93
C GLU A 445 4.49 6.22 -20.40
N HIS A 446 5.59 6.78 -20.80
CA HIS A 446 5.82 7.30 -22.11
C HIS A 446 7.19 6.80 -22.61
N ALA A 447 7.31 6.54 -23.92
CA ALA A 447 8.54 6.10 -24.54
C ALA A 447 9.71 7.02 -24.16
N GLY A 448 10.74 6.43 -23.52
CA GLY A 448 11.95 7.13 -23.05
C GLY A 448 12.03 7.46 -21.56
N ALA A 449 10.98 7.21 -20.78
CA ALA A 449 10.98 7.40 -19.33
C ALA A 449 10.47 6.13 -18.64
N ALA A 450 11.36 5.18 -18.40
CA ALA A 450 10.99 3.93 -17.71
C ALA A 450 10.48 4.22 -16.29
N GLY A 451 9.31 3.66 -15.95
CA GLY A 451 8.78 3.71 -14.59
C GLY A 451 9.61 2.90 -13.61
N THR A 452 9.37 3.10 -12.33
CA THR A 452 10.08 2.41 -11.24
C THR A 452 10.00 0.90 -11.40
N LEU A 453 11.15 0.21 -11.28
CA LEU A 453 11.25 -1.24 -11.28
C LEU A 453 10.54 -1.80 -10.04
N VAL A 454 9.79 -2.88 -10.24
CA VAL A 454 9.09 -3.64 -9.20
C VAL A 454 9.50 -5.10 -9.28
N ARG A 455 10.05 -5.64 -8.21
CA ARG A 455 10.22 -7.08 -8.04
C ARG A 455 9.14 -7.60 -7.11
N VAL A 456 8.45 -8.66 -7.53
CA VAL A 456 7.54 -9.43 -6.66
C VAL A 456 8.11 -10.84 -6.58
N ARG A 457 8.44 -11.29 -5.39
CA ARG A 457 9.09 -12.58 -5.12
C ARG A 457 8.47 -13.33 -3.96
N ARG A 458 8.85 -14.60 -3.84
CA ARG A 458 8.58 -15.44 -2.67
C ARG A 458 9.91 -16.04 -2.21
N GLY A 459 10.33 -15.69 -1.01
CA GLY A 459 11.65 -16.09 -0.53
C GLY A 459 12.78 -15.53 -1.39
N THR A 460 13.76 -16.37 -1.72
CA THR A 460 14.95 -16.02 -2.51
C THR A 460 14.91 -16.58 -3.94
N GLU A 461 13.79 -17.13 -4.37
CA GLU A 461 13.66 -17.71 -5.71
C GLU A 461 13.84 -16.66 -6.81
N ALA A 462 14.47 -17.08 -7.91
CA ALA A 462 14.57 -16.24 -9.11
C ALA A 462 13.17 -16.02 -9.69
N VAL A 463 12.94 -14.82 -10.21
CA VAL A 463 11.64 -14.44 -10.78
C VAL A 463 11.78 -14.15 -12.27
N PRO A 464 10.73 -14.42 -13.08
CA PRO A 464 10.76 -14.13 -14.52
C PRO A 464 10.75 -12.61 -14.75
N ASP A 465 11.41 -12.19 -15.83
CA ASP A 465 11.33 -10.81 -16.33
C ASP A 465 10.04 -10.64 -17.13
N LEU A 466 9.10 -9.91 -16.55
CA LEU A 466 7.78 -9.63 -17.14
C LEU A 466 7.61 -8.13 -17.42
N ARG A 467 8.71 -7.39 -17.56
CA ARG A 467 8.66 -5.99 -17.97
C ARG A 467 8.08 -5.89 -19.36
N LEU A 468 7.00 -5.11 -19.49
CA LEU A 468 6.44 -4.83 -20.81
C LEU A 468 7.44 -4.01 -21.62
N PRO A 469 7.64 -4.29 -22.92
CA PRO A 469 8.42 -3.43 -23.80
C PRO A 469 7.83 -2.02 -23.80
N LEU A 470 8.70 -0.99 -23.75
CA LEU A 470 8.29 0.41 -23.88
C LEU A 470 7.55 0.58 -25.23
N GLY A 471 6.31 1.05 -25.20
CA GLY A 471 5.48 1.27 -26.39
C GLY A 471 4.34 0.27 -26.62
N VAL A 472 4.23 -0.80 -25.85
CA VAL A 472 3.15 -1.81 -25.99
C VAL A 472 1.81 -1.34 -25.37
N ILE A 473 1.84 -0.26 -24.58
CA ILE A 473 0.65 0.24 -23.85
C ILE A 473 -0.34 1.00 -24.75
N GLU A 474 0.00 1.24 -26.02
CA GLU A 474 -0.85 2.03 -26.94
C GLU A 474 -2.07 1.29 -27.51
N SER A 475 -2.21 -0.02 -27.34
CA SER A 475 -3.25 -0.82 -28.01
C SER A 475 -4.28 -1.52 -27.10
N GLU A 476 -4.09 -1.59 -25.80
CA GLU A 476 -5.13 -2.05 -24.88
C GLU A 476 -5.75 -0.84 -24.18
N GLU A 477 -7.07 -0.63 -24.37
CA GLU A 477 -7.85 0.39 -23.66
C GLU A 477 -7.50 0.37 -22.17
N ALA A 478 -6.92 1.47 -21.66
CA ALA A 478 -6.64 1.62 -20.25
C ALA A 478 -7.90 1.30 -19.43
N PRO A 479 -7.82 0.47 -18.40
CA PRO A 479 -9.00 0.00 -17.66
C PRO A 479 -9.85 1.09 -16.99
N GLY A 480 -9.44 2.36 -17.10
CA GLY A 480 -10.07 3.52 -16.47
C GLY A 480 -11.05 4.31 -17.34
N ASP A 481 -11.04 4.14 -18.66
CA ASP A 481 -11.78 5.06 -19.57
C ASP A 481 -13.26 4.73 -19.79
N LYS A 482 -13.78 3.63 -19.28
CA LYS A 482 -15.22 3.29 -19.41
C LYS A 482 -16.12 3.82 -18.29
N ALA A 483 -15.65 4.73 -17.45
CA ALA A 483 -16.39 5.19 -16.27
C ALA A 483 -17.04 6.57 -16.40
N SER A 484 -16.91 7.29 -17.53
CA SER A 484 -17.51 8.62 -17.67
C SER A 484 -18.69 8.73 -18.64
N ASP A 485 -19.02 7.67 -19.37
CA ASP A 485 -20.21 7.67 -20.26
C ASP A 485 -21.38 6.89 -19.61
N ALA A 486 -21.72 7.23 -18.37
CA ALA A 486 -23.05 6.92 -17.86
C ALA A 486 -24.01 7.96 -18.48
N GLU A 487 -24.58 7.61 -19.63
CA GLU A 487 -25.74 8.27 -20.20
C GLU A 487 -26.77 8.57 -19.10
N SER A 488 -27.10 9.85 -18.97
CA SER A 488 -28.31 10.27 -18.24
C SER A 488 -29.51 9.55 -18.85
N PRO A 489 -30.40 8.95 -18.08
CA PRO A 489 -31.60 8.33 -18.66
C PRO A 489 -32.42 9.40 -19.37
N PRO A 490 -33.03 9.07 -20.53
CA PRO A 490 -33.82 10.00 -21.30
C PRO A 490 -34.99 10.53 -20.46
N ALA A 491 -35.19 11.83 -20.50
CA ALA A 491 -36.33 12.50 -19.91
C ALA A 491 -37.64 11.86 -20.39
N ASN A 492 -38.40 11.26 -19.46
CA ASN A 492 -39.75 10.79 -19.73
C ASN A 492 -40.62 12.00 -20.12
N THR A 493 -40.93 12.12 -21.39
CA THR A 493 -42.01 12.96 -21.89
C THR A 493 -43.34 12.38 -21.41
N VAL A 494 -43.91 12.99 -20.40
CA VAL A 494 -45.32 12.76 -20.04
C VAL A 494 -46.20 13.45 -21.07
N ALA A 495 -46.85 12.67 -21.94
CA ALA A 495 -48.01 13.12 -22.71
C ALA A 495 -49.24 12.93 -21.83
N GLY A 496 -49.91 14.05 -21.50
CA GLY A 496 -51.28 14.00 -21.01
C GLY A 496 -52.26 13.81 -22.18
N PRO A 497 -53.55 13.60 -21.95
CA PRO A 497 -54.45 14.54 -21.32
C PRO A 497 -54.94 14.10 -19.93
#